data_dc22330b1ac88bc417d3e64e22ae7d1e
#
_entry.id   dc22330b1ac88bc417d3e64e22ae7d1e
#
_cell.length_a   1.000
_cell.length_b   1.000
_cell.length_c   1.000
_cell.angle_alpha   90.00
_cell.angle_beta   90.00
_cell.angle_gamma   90.00
#
_symmetry.space_group_name_H-M   'P 1'
#
loop_
_entity.id
_entity.type
_entity.pdbx_description
1 polymer ?
#
loop_
_entity_poly.entity_id
_entity_poly.type
_entity_poly.pdbx_seq_one_letter_code
_entity_poly.pdbx_strand_id
1 'polypeptide(L)'
;WVSVQNSNHFGIAGYHAMMALPHDMIGIAMTNASALVAPTFSSQRMLGTNPIAVAIPAGTEQPFVADFATTTASNGKLEILQRKEQDTPAGWVQTKTGAPSVNANELKQGGAMLPLGGDREHGSHKGYMLGSIVDIFSGVLSGANFGPWVPPFPAYVPMPENMPGNGIGHFFGAMRIDAFRSAGEFKSNMDKWIQEFKKAKTIEGFQKVIIPGEPETAMEIERMEKGISLVQSVAEDLKQLGEKFSVIF
;
A
#
# COMPACT_ATOMS: atom_id res chain seq x y z
N TRP A 1 -18.87 7.36 4.21
CA TRP A 1 -18.21 6.10 3.91
C TRP A 1 -18.81 5.49 2.66
N VAL A 2 -17.96 4.96 1.80
CA VAL A 2 -18.38 4.32 0.54
C VAL A 2 -17.62 3.01 0.38
N SER A 3 -18.34 1.94 0.08
CA SER A 3 -17.77 0.65 -0.28
C SER A 3 -18.08 0.38 -1.77
N VAL A 4 -17.09 -0.07 -2.52
CA VAL A 4 -17.15 -0.22 -3.98
C VAL A 4 -16.87 -1.66 -4.35
N GLN A 5 -17.66 -2.23 -5.27
CA GLN A 5 -17.44 -3.53 -5.87
C GLN A 5 -17.23 -3.42 -7.39
N ASN A 6 -16.90 -4.54 -8.01
CA ASN A 6 -16.74 -4.69 -9.46
C ASN A 6 -15.75 -3.70 -10.04
N SER A 7 -14.65 -3.47 -9.32
CA SER A 7 -13.58 -2.58 -9.70
C SER A 7 -12.29 -3.37 -10.04
N ASN A 8 -11.25 -2.65 -10.36
CA ASN A 8 -9.92 -3.13 -10.64
C ASN A 8 -8.89 -2.38 -9.79
N HIS A 9 -7.61 -2.53 -10.10
CA HIS A 9 -6.54 -1.78 -9.45
C HIS A 9 -6.76 -0.26 -9.64
N PHE A 10 -6.78 0.50 -8.54
CA PHE A 10 -7.12 1.93 -8.54
C PHE A 10 -5.90 2.87 -8.41
N GLY A 11 -4.69 2.32 -8.56
CA GLY A 11 -3.45 3.07 -8.38
C GLY A 11 -3.01 3.11 -6.91
N ILE A 12 -2.44 4.21 -6.47
CA ILE A 12 -1.94 4.42 -5.11
C ILE A 12 -3.08 4.86 -4.18
N ALA A 13 -3.22 4.18 -3.04
CA ALA A 13 -4.32 4.44 -2.10
C ALA A 13 -4.25 5.85 -1.49
N GLY A 14 -3.05 6.34 -1.23
CA GLY A 14 -2.81 7.69 -0.69
C GLY A 14 -3.39 8.80 -1.54
N TYR A 15 -3.38 8.66 -2.87
CA TYR A 15 -3.99 9.64 -3.77
C TYR A 15 -5.47 9.88 -3.43
N HIS A 16 -6.22 8.79 -3.26
CA HIS A 16 -7.65 8.86 -2.94
C HIS A 16 -7.90 9.42 -1.54
N ALA A 17 -7.09 9.04 -0.55
CA ALA A 17 -7.20 9.58 0.81
C ALA A 17 -6.91 11.10 0.84
N MET A 18 -5.91 11.56 0.09
CA MET A 18 -5.53 12.98 0.02
C MET A 18 -6.62 13.87 -0.61
N MET A 19 -7.55 13.32 -1.39
CA MET A 19 -8.67 14.11 -1.95
C MET A 19 -9.54 14.78 -0.90
N ALA A 20 -9.51 14.31 0.35
CA ALA A 20 -10.23 14.93 1.47
C ALA A 20 -9.55 16.17 2.05
N LEU A 21 -8.22 16.30 1.87
CA LEU A 21 -7.42 17.38 2.49
C LEU A 21 -7.87 18.80 2.13
N PRO A 22 -8.17 19.13 0.85
CA PRO A 22 -8.63 20.47 0.47
C PRO A 22 -9.96 20.88 1.10
N HIS A 23 -10.70 19.92 1.68
CA HIS A 23 -12.00 20.13 2.30
C HIS A 23 -11.94 20.14 3.83
N ASP A 24 -10.74 20.23 4.43
CA ASP A 24 -10.53 20.13 5.87
C ASP A 24 -11.11 18.82 6.47
N MET A 25 -10.93 17.72 5.75
CA MET A 25 -11.40 16.39 6.14
C MET A 25 -10.22 15.41 6.28
N ILE A 26 -10.39 14.42 7.14
CA ILE A 26 -9.49 13.25 7.18
C ILE A 26 -9.97 12.26 6.14
N GLY A 27 -9.10 11.90 5.20
CA GLY A 27 -9.41 10.91 4.17
C GLY A 27 -8.88 9.54 4.52
N ILE A 28 -9.63 8.50 4.16
CA ILE A 28 -9.24 7.10 4.32
C ILE A 28 -9.51 6.38 3.00
N ALA A 29 -8.57 5.54 2.56
CA ALA A 29 -8.75 4.67 1.41
C ALA A 29 -8.16 3.29 1.70
N MET A 30 -8.88 2.26 1.33
CA MET A 30 -8.48 0.85 1.47
C MET A 30 -8.85 0.10 0.21
N THR A 31 -8.11 -0.95 -0.11
CA THR A 31 -8.45 -1.89 -1.18
C THR A 31 -7.93 -3.27 -0.85
N ASN A 32 -8.69 -4.29 -1.21
CA ASN A 32 -8.13 -5.63 -1.20
C ASN A 32 -7.36 -5.92 -2.50
N ALA A 33 -6.55 -6.94 -2.48
CA ALA A 33 -5.68 -7.32 -3.59
C ALA A 33 -5.60 -8.84 -3.71
N SER A 34 -5.10 -9.33 -4.85
CA SER A 34 -4.92 -10.76 -5.11
C SER A 34 -4.10 -11.46 -4.03
N ALA A 35 -4.46 -12.71 -3.74
CA ALA A 35 -3.90 -13.49 -2.64
C ALA A 35 -2.41 -13.82 -2.84
N LEU A 36 -1.56 -13.11 -2.12
CA LEU A 36 -0.09 -13.31 -2.09
C LEU A 36 0.42 -13.58 -0.67
N VAL A 37 -0.41 -13.37 0.35
CA VAL A 37 -0.03 -13.29 1.77
C VAL A 37 -0.66 -14.46 2.53
N ALA A 38 0.15 -15.15 3.32
CA ALA A 38 -0.31 -16.18 4.22
C ALA A 38 -0.70 -15.56 5.58
N PRO A 39 -1.89 -15.87 6.12
CA PRO A 39 -2.22 -15.55 7.51
C PRO A 39 -1.18 -16.13 8.49
N THR A 40 -1.05 -15.54 9.67
CA THR A 40 -0.18 -16.07 10.72
C THR A 40 -0.51 -17.54 11.01
N PHE A 41 0.51 -18.38 11.04
CA PHE A 41 0.46 -19.86 11.14
C PHE A 41 -0.06 -20.60 9.89
N SER A 42 -0.34 -19.91 8.80
CA SER A 42 -0.70 -20.56 7.54
C SER A 42 0.49 -20.63 6.59
N SER A 43 0.53 -21.65 5.76
CA SER A 43 1.40 -21.70 4.57
C SER A 43 0.64 -21.35 3.28
N GLN A 44 -0.67 -21.14 3.36
CA GLN A 44 -1.53 -20.88 2.22
C GLN A 44 -1.78 -19.38 2.05
N ARG A 45 -1.72 -18.91 0.82
CA ARG A 45 -2.07 -17.51 0.46
C ARG A 45 -3.57 -17.31 0.58
N MET A 46 -3.97 -16.38 1.41
CA MET A 46 -5.40 -16.11 1.67
C MET A 46 -5.75 -14.62 1.53
N LEU A 47 -4.77 -13.72 1.64
CA LEU A 47 -4.97 -12.27 1.59
C LEU A 47 -4.02 -11.63 0.57
N GLY A 48 -4.39 -10.46 0.10
CA GLY A 48 -3.50 -9.58 -0.63
C GLY A 48 -2.64 -8.70 0.27
N THR A 49 -1.91 -7.77 -0.32
CA THR A 49 -1.14 -6.75 0.40
C THR A 49 -2.02 -5.71 1.10
N ASN A 50 -3.30 -5.65 0.73
CA ASN A 50 -4.40 -4.98 1.39
C ASN A 50 -4.01 -3.64 2.04
N PRO A 51 -3.68 -2.60 1.26
CA PRO A 51 -3.16 -1.34 1.79
C PRO A 51 -4.23 -0.53 2.53
N ILE A 52 -3.74 0.27 3.47
CA ILE A 52 -4.48 1.31 4.18
C ILE A 52 -3.81 2.65 3.90
N ALA A 53 -4.57 3.63 3.48
CA ALA A 53 -4.13 5.01 3.40
C ALA A 53 -4.98 5.91 4.29
N VAL A 54 -4.32 6.79 5.03
CA VAL A 54 -4.95 7.82 5.86
C VAL A 54 -4.25 9.14 5.62
N ALA A 55 -5.00 10.17 5.22
CA ALA A 55 -4.50 11.52 5.02
C ALA A 55 -5.17 12.49 6.01
N ILE A 56 -4.36 13.23 6.76
CA ILE A 56 -4.81 14.13 7.84
C ILE A 56 -4.26 15.52 7.56
N PRO A 57 -5.14 16.56 7.44
CA PRO A 57 -4.69 17.92 7.17
C PRO A 57 -3.94 18.53 8.35
N ALA A 58 -2.94 19.35 8.07
CA ALA A 58 -2.24 20.22 9.01
C ALA A 58 -2.44 21.69 8.62
N GLY A 59 -1.89 22.63 9.39
CA GLY A 59 -2.01 24.07 9.13
C GLY A 59 -0.88 24.59 8.25
N THR A 60 0.28 24.82 8.85
CA THR A 60 1.51 25.29 8.19
C THR A 60 2.47 24.17 7.85
N GLU A 61 2.38 23.05 8.56
CA GLU A 61 3.14 21.84 8.27
C GLU A 61 2.52 21.08 7.09
N GLN A 62 3.31 20.17 6.51
CA GLN A 62 2.80 19.23 5.50
C GLN A 62 1.75 18.31 6.13
N PRO A 63 0.70 17.90 5.39
CA PRO A 63 -0.26 16.94 5.90
C PRO A 63 0.43 15.62 6.27
N PHE A 64 -0.09 14.96 7.31
CA PHE A 64 0.30 13.59 7.62
C PHE A 64 -0.37 12.65 6.61
N VAL A 65 0.42 11.89 5.86
CA VAL A 65 -0.10 10.90 4.89
C VAL A 65 0.56 9.56 5.14
N ALA A 66 -0.20 8.64 5.74
CA ALA A 66 0.22 7.25 5.88
C ALA A 66 -0.41 6.43 4.76
N ASP A 67 0.40 5.83 3.90
CA ASP A 67 -0.03 4.88 2.86
C ASP A 67 0.89 3.66 2.92
N PHE A 68 0.36 2.54 3.38
CA PHE A 68 1.16 1.36 3.65
C PHE A 68 0.40 0.06 3.39
N ALA A 69 1.12 -0.93 2.87
CA ALA A 69 0.63 -2.30 2.80
C ALA A 69 0.52 -2.91 4.20
N THR A 70 -0.43 -3.80 4.42
CA THR A 70 -0.56 -4.59 5.66
C THR A 70 0.39 -5.81 5.68
N THR A 71 1.41 -5.77 4.84
CA THR A 71 2.48 -6.76 4.68
C THR A 71 3.84 -6.15 4.98
N THR A 72 4.85 -6.97 5.24
CA THR A 72 6.23 -6.51 5.49
C THR A 72 6.85 -5.82 4.28
N ALA A 73 6.41 -6.17 3.08
CA ALA A 73 6.87 -5.58 1.83
C ALA A 73 5.76 -5.56 0.78
N SER A 74 5.93 -4.79 -0.29
CA SER A 74 5.11 -4.90 -1.49
C SER A 74 5.67 -5.95 -2.46
N ASN A 75 4.82 -6.51 -3.33
CA ASN A 75 5.29 -7.44 -4.37
C ASN A 75 6.33 -6.78 -5.30
N GLY A 76 6.18 -5.50 -5.63
CA GLY A 76 7.15 -4.78 -6.46
C GLY A 76 8.56 -4.73 -5.86
N LYS A 77 8.69 -4.66 -4.52
CA LYS A 77 10.00 -4.77 -3.86
C LYS A 77 10.63 -6.15 -4.06
N LEU A 78 9.84 -7.22 -4.02
CA LEU A 78 10.33 -8.56 -4.33
C LEU A 78 10.80 -8.66 -5.78
N GLU A 79 10.05 -8.11 -6.73
CA GLU A 79 10.43 -8.09 -8.15
C GLU A 79 11.73 -7.34 -8.41
N ILE A 80 11.96 -6.22 -7.70
CA ILE A 80 13.23 -5.49 -7.76
C ILE A 80 14.38 -6.34 -7.26
N LEU A 81 14.23 -7.03 -6.12
CA LEU A 81 15.27 -7.92 -5.58
C LEU A 81 15.52 -9.12 -6.50
N GLN A 82 14.48 -9.70 -7.09
CA GLN A 82 14.60 -10.76 -8.10
C GLN A 82 15.45 -10.32 -9.30
N ARG A 83 15.18 -9.13 -9.85
CA ARG A 83 15.96 -8.59 -10.99
C ARG A 83 17.40 -8.28 -10.63
N LYS A 84 17.67 -7.99 -9.35
CA LYS A 84 19.01 -7.73 -8.82
C LYS A 84 19.71 -9.02 -8.33
N GLU A 85 19.05 -10.17 -8.38
CA GLU A 85 19.53 -11.44 -7.84
C GLU A 85 19.95 -11.33 -6.36
N GLN A 86 19.15 -10.60 -5.57
CA GLN A 86 19.39 -10.34 -4.15
C GLN A 86 18.36 -11.03 -3.28
N ASP A 87 18.79 -11.43 -2.09
CA ASP A 87 17.92 -11.96 -1.05
C ASP A 87 17.01 -10.87 -0.47
N THR A 88 15.86 -11.28 0.05
CA THR A 88 14.99 -10.41 0.84
C THR A 88 15.53 -10.27 2.27
N PRO A 89 15.20 -9.19 2.97
CA PRO A 89 15.29 -9.21 4.43
C PRO A 89 14.50 -10.38 5.02
N ALA A 90 14.97 -10.91 6.15
CA ALA A 90 14.25 -11.94 6.89
C ALA A 90 12.85 -11.45 7.30
N GLY A 91 11.88 -12.37 7.31
CA GLY A 91 10.49 -12.04 7.67
C GLY A 91 9.63 -11.45 6.55
N TRP A 92 10.13 -11.38 5.30
CA TRP A 92 9.32 -10.93 4.18
C TRP A 92 8.53 -12.05 3.52
N VAL A 93 9.13 -13.22 3.41
CA VAL A 93 8.58 -14.37 2.68
C VAL A 93 8.77 -15.68 3.45
N GLN A 94 7.95 -16.65 3.11
CA GLN A 94 8.04 -18.03 3.57
C GLN A 94 7.92 -18.99 2.39
N THR A 95 8.44 -20.19 2.57
CA THR A 95 8.32 -21.28 1.60
C THR A 95 6.87 -21.76 1.48
N LYS A 96 6.58 -22.61 0.50
CA LYS A 96 5.27 -23.28 0.34
C LYS A 96 4.85 -24.14 1.54
N THR A 97 5.79 -24.52 2.41
CA THR A 97 5.53 -25.29 3.63
C THR A 97 5.45 -24.41 4.88
N GLY A 98 5.61 -23.08 4.74
CA GLY A 98 5.55 -22.13 5.85
C GLY A 98 6.89 -21.93 6.58
N ALA A 99 7.99 -22.51 6.10
CA ALA A 99 9.30 -22.25 6.67
C ALA A 99 9.80 -20.85 6.30
N PRO A 100 10.50 -20.12 7.21
CA PRO A 100 11.10 -18.84 6.90
C PRO A 100 12.05 -18.94 5.69
N SER A 101 12.03 -17.91 4.84
CA SER A 101 12.91 -17.80 3.68
C SER A 101 13.38 -16.37 3.46
N VAL A 102 14.49 -16.21 2.77
CA VAL A 102 15.00 -14.94 2.25
C VAL A 102 15.05 -14.93 0.72
N ASN A 103 14.61 -16.00 0.07
CA ASN A 103 14.64 -16.10 -1.39
C ASN A 103 13.55 -15.21 -2.02
N ALA A 104 13.95 -14.18 -2.77
CA ALA A 104 13.02 -13.28 -3.45
C ALA A 104 12.08 -13.98 -4.45
N ASN A 105 12.41 -15.20 -4.90
CA ASN A 105 11.61 -15.99 -5.83
C ASN A 105 10.56 -16.90 -5.16
N GLU A 106 10.37 -16.85 -3.85
CA GLU A 106 9.44 -17.75 -3.14
C GLU A 106 8.01 -17.72 -3.70
N LEU A 107 7.51 -16.53 -4.10
CA LEU A 107 6.18 -16.45 -4.71
C LEU A 107 6.06 -17.27 -6.00
N LYS A 108 7.13 -17.37 -6.81
CA LYS A 108 7.16 -18.19 -8.03
C LYS A 108 7.26 -19.69 -7.73
N GLN A 109 7.71 -20.04 -6.54
CA GLN A 109 7.90 -21.42 -6.06
C GLN A 109 6.74 -21.92 -5.19
N GLY A 110 5.64 -21.13 -5.10
CA GLY A 110 4.46 -21.49 -4.33
C GLY A 110 4.49 -21.01 -2.86
N GLY A 111 5.55 -20.34 -2.44
CA GLY A 111 5.63 -19.67 -1.14
C GLY A 111 4.74 -18.45 -1.04
N ALA A 112 4.76 -17.75 0.07
CA ALA A 112 3.90 -16.60 0.35
C ALA A 112 4.67 -15.44 0.98
N MET A 113 4.11 -14.22 0.84
CA MET A 113 4.52 -13.07 1.64
C MET A 113 3.98 -13.19 3.06
N LEU A 114 4.61 -12.44 3.97
CA LEU A 114 4.22 -12.39 5.37
C LEU A 114 3.49 -11.06 5.70
N PRO A 115 2.53 -11.11 6.64
CA PRO A 115 1.88 -9.93 7.16
C PRO A 115 2.89 -8.99 7.84
N LEU A 116 2.53 -7.72 7.99
CA LEU A 116 3.30 -6.74 8.75
C LEU A 116 3.65 -7.30 10.14
N GLY A 117 4.93 -7.26 10.48
CA GLY A 117 5.52 -7.94 11.64
C GLY A 117 6.30 -9.20 11.27
N GLY A 118 6.07 -9.80 10.10
CA GLY A 118 6.84 -10.95 9.61
C GLY A 118 6.40 -12.25 10.27
N ASP A 119 7.04 -12.66 11.37
CA ASP A 119 6.70 -13.85 12.14
C ASP A 119 5.77 -13.54 13.34
N ARG A 120 5.38 -14.58 14.06
CA ARG A 120 4.48 -14.46 15.22
C ARG A 120 5.09 -13.64 16.35
N GLU A 121 6.35 -13.83 16.64
CA GLU A 121 7.09 -13.17 17.73
C GLU A 121 7.25 -11.68 17.46
N HIS A 122 7.43 -11.27 16.20
CA HIS A 122 7.51 -9.87 15.78
C HIS A 122 6.13 -9.25 15.49
N GLY A 123 5.05 -9.99 15.66
CA GLY A 123 3.69 -9.45 15.65
C GLY A 123 2.94 -9.59 14.32
N SER A 124 3.27 -10.58 13.47
CA SER A 124 2.57 -10.82 12.19
C SER A 124 1.04 -10.94 12.33
N HIS A 125 0.56 -11.44 13.48
CA HIS A 125 -0.86 -11.48 13.76
C HIS A 125 -1.53 -10.10 13.75
N LYS A 126 -0.81 -9.02 14.07
CA LYS A 126 -1.31 -7.63 13.99
C LYS A 126 -1.47 -7.21 12.53
N GLY A 127 -0.46 -7.50 11.69
CA GLY A 127 -0.55 -7.28 10.24
C GLY A 127 -1.65 -8.11 9.59
N TYR A 128 -1.79 -9.38 10.01
CA TYR A 128 -2.90 -10.23 9.57
C TYR A 128 -4.27 -9.64 9.93
N MET A 129 -4.45 -9.15 11.17
CA MET A 129 -5.69 -8.47 11.58
C MET A 129 -5.98 -7.24 10.73
N LEU A 130 -4.97 -6.38 10.50
CA LEU A 130 -5.12 -5.20 9.65
C LEU A 130 -5.52 -5.58 8.21
N GLY A 131 -4.83 -6.54 7.60
CA GLY A 131 -5.15 -7.04 6.25
C GLY A 131 -6.55 -7.63 6.16
N SER A 132 -7.00 -8.32 7.21
CA SER A 132 -8.36 -8.87 7.29
C SER A 132 -9.42 -7.77 7.39
N ILE A 133 -9.19 -6.72 8.17
CA ILE A 133 -10.10 -5.56 8.25
C ILE A 133 -10.26 -4.93 6.87
N VAL A 134 -9.15 -4.73 6.15
CA VAL A 134 -9.20 -4.19 4.78
C VAL A 134 -9.99 -5.09 3.85
N ASP A 135 -9.76 -6.40 3.90
CA ASP A 135 -10.46 -7.35 3.04
C ASP A 135 -11.96 -7.39 3.33
N ILE A 136 -12.35 -7.34 4.62
CA ILE A 136 -13.75 -7.31 5.03
C ILE A 136 -14.42 -6.02 4.56
N PHE A 137 -13.82 -4.86 4.75
CA PHE A 137 -14.43 -3.58 4.38
C PHE A 137 -14.47 -3.38 2.86
N SER A 138 -13.41 -3.76 2.18
CA SER A 138 -13.31 -3.60 0.74
C SER A 138 -14.04 -4.71 -0.03
N GLY A 139 -13.96 -5.96 0.42
CA GLY A 139 -14.52 -7.12 -0.27
C GLY A 139 -15.88 -7.55 0.28
N VAL A 140 -15.90 -8.09 1.50
CA VAL A 140 -17.12 -8.69 2.07
C VAL A 140 -18.25 -7.67 2.16
N LEU A 141 -17.97 -6.46 2.67
CA LEU A 141 -18.96 -5.40 2.84
C LEU A 141 -19.53 -4.87 1.52
N SER A 142 -18.69 -4.78 0.49
CA SER A 142 -19.07 -4.24 -0.82
C SER A 142 -19.81 -5.26 -1.70
N GLY A 143 -19.63 -6.56 -1.46
CA GLY A 143 -20.03 -7.63 -2.38
C GLY A 143 -18.99 -7.90 -3.48
N ALA A 144 -17.78 -7.35 -3.36
CA ALA A 144 -16.65 -7.73 -4.20
C ALA A 144 -16.08 -9.09 -3.79
N ASN A 145 -15.14 -9.63 -4.57
CA ASN A 145 -14.41 -10.81 -4.16
C ASN A 145 -13.52 -10.51 -2.94
N PHE A 146 -13.27 -11.49 -2.12
CA PHE A 146 -12.54 -11.39 -0.87
C PHE A 146 -11.63 -12.60 -0.63
N GLY A 147 -10.66 -12.47 0.24
CA GLY A 147 -9.75 -13.54 0.60
C GLY A 147 -9.05 -14.15 -0.63
N PRO A 148 -9.03 -15.49 -0.76
CA PRO A 148 -8.37 -16.17 -1.87
C PRO A 148 -9.06 -16.00 -3.22
N TRP A 149 -10.27 -15.48 -3.24
CA TRP A 149 -11.05 -15.27 -4.47
C TRP A 149 -10.87 -13.87 -5.08
N VAL A 150 -10.07 -13.00 -4.47
CA VAL A 150 -9.75 -11.71 -5.09
C VAL A 150 -9.03 -11.97 -6.41
N PRO A 151 -9.55 -11.46 -7.55
CA PRO A 151 -8.98 -11.74 -8.85
C PRO A 151 -7.53 -11.25 -8.94
N PRO A 152 -6.66 -11.96 -9.67
CA PRO A 152 -5.33 -11.47 -9.97
C PRO A 152 -5.43 -10.17 -10.80
N PHE A 153 -4.31 -9.47 -10.96
CA PHE A 153 -4.26 -8.24 -11.76
C PHE A 153 -4.93 -8.42 -13.12
N PRO A 154 -5.50 -7.33 -13.70
CA PRO A 154 -6.30 -7.37 -14.94
C PRO A 154 -5.64 -8.07 -16.13
N ALA A 155 -4.31 -8.24 -16.11
CA ALA A 155 -3.57 -8.96 -17.14
C ALA A 155 -3.83 -10.48 -17.17
N TYR A 156 -4.45 -11.04 -16.14
CA TYR A 156 -4.70 -12.48 -16.01
C TYR A 156 -6.18 -12.81 -16.32
N VAL A 157 -6.49 -12.84 -17.59
CA VAL A 157 -7.81 -13.27 -18.09
C VAL A 157 -7.67 -14.66 -18.75
N PRO A 158 -8.69 -15.52 -18.69
CA PRO A 158 -10.04 -15.28 -18.17
C PRO A 158 -10.10 -15.28 -16.64
N MET A 159 -11.08 -14.53 -16.12
CA MET A 159 -11.39 -14.55 -14.69
C MET A 159 -11.91 -15.93 -14.26
N PRO A 160 -11.59 -16.42 -13.04
CA PRO A 160 -12.16 -17.64 -12.55
C PRO A 160 -13.70 -17.58 -12.51
N GLU A 161 -14.36 -18.69 -12.86
CA GLU A 161 -15.80 -18.83 -12.74
C GLU A 161 -16.20 -19.09 -11.28
N ASN A 162 -17.47 -18.83 -10.95
CA ASN A 162 -18.06 -19.10 -9.64
C ASN A 162 -17.38 -18.37 -8.47
N MET A 163 -16.92 -17.13 -8.70
CA MET A 163 -16.41 -16.26 -7.66
C MET A 163 -17.55 -15.79 -6.73
N PRO A 164 -17.28 -15.63 -5.40
CA PRO A 164 -18.31 -15.24 -4.44
C PRO A 164 -18.80 -13.79 -4.58
N GLY A 165 -18.06 -12.94 -5.30
CA GLY A 165 -18.37 -11.53 -5.52
C GLY A 165 -17.95 -11.05 -6.89
N ASN A 166 -17.91 -9.74 -7.09
CA ASN A 166 -17.59 -9.10 -8.37
C ASN A 166 -16.34 -8.21 -8.27
N GLY A 167 -15.32 -8.51 -9.08
CA GLY A 167 -14.11 -7.70 -9.21
C GLY A 167 -13.32 -7.55 -7.91
N ILE A 168 -12.54 -6.47 -7.82
CA ILE A 168 -11.81 -6.03 -6.64
C ILE A 168 -12.68 -5.01 -5.89
N GLY A 169 -12.60 -4.98 -4.58
CA GLY A 169 -13.33 -4.06 -3.73
C GLY A 169 -12.47 -2.93 -3.17
N HIS A 170 -13.11 -1.79 -2.93
CA HIS A 170 -12.48 -0.65 -2.28
C HIS A 170 -13.38 -0.11 -1.17
N PHE A 171 -12.75 0.57 -0.21
CA PHE A 171 -13.46 1.26 0.86
C PHE A 171 -12.86 2.65 1.03
N PHE A 172 -13.72 3.67 0.98
CA PHE A 172 -13.34 5.06 1.11
C PHE A 172 -14.09 5.74 2.24
N GLY A 173 -13.44 6.69 2.88
CA GLY A 173 -14.05 7.54 3.88
C GLY A 173 -13.50 8.95 3.85
N ALA A 174 -14.37 9.92 4.13
CA ALA A 174 -13.99 11.28 4.43
C ALA A 174 -14.70 11.71 5.72
N MET A 175 -13.91 12.08 6.74
CA MET A 175 -14.41 12.43 8.05
C MET A 175 -14.26 13.93 8.25
N ARG A 176 -15.38 14.62 8.46
CA ARG A 176 -15.43 16.04 8.77
C ARG A 176 -14.83 16.32 10.14
N ILE A 177 -13.81 17.17 10.18
CA ILE A 177 -13.16 17.58 11.43
C ILE A 177 -14.09 18.49 12.25
N ASP A 178 -14.83 19.36 11.57
CA ASP A 178 -15.74 20.32 12.20
C ASP A 178 -16.97 19.66 12.87
N ALA A 179 -17.21 18.38 12.61
CA ALA A 179 -18.18 17.59 13.37
C ALA A 179 -17.73 17.27 14.80
N PHE A 180 -16.44 17.42 15.10
CA PHE A 180 -15.83 17.11 16.40
C PHE A 180 -15.28 18.36 17.09
N ARG A 181 -14.60 19.22 16.33
CA ARG A 181 -14.00 20.47 16.82
C ARG A 181 -13.68 21.40 15.64
N SER A 182 -13.37 22.67 15.92
CA SER A 182 -12.92 23.63 14.92
C SER A 182 -11.76 23.08 14.06
N ALA A 183 -11.89 23.12 12.74
CA ALA A 183 -10.86 22.66 11.82
C ALA A 183 -9.55 23.44 11.96
N GLY A 184 -9.64 24.77 12.24
CA GLY A 184 -8.46 25.60 12.49
C GLY A 184 -7.69 25.19 13.74
N GLU A 185 -8.38 24.90 14.86
CA GLU A 185 -7.74 24.42 16.08
C GLU A 185 -7.15 23.02 15.90
N PHE A 186 -7.84 22.14 15.16
CA PHE A 186 -7.32 20.82 14.83
C PHE A 186 -6.00 20.93 14.05
N LYS A 187 -6.00 21.70 12.96
CA LYS A 187 -4.80 21.90 12.13
C LYS A 187 -3.65 22.53 12.91
N SER A 188 -3.91 23.50 13.79
CA SER A 188 -2.90 24.07 14.69
C SER A 188 -2.32 23.02 15.65
N ASN A 189 -3.16 22.10 16.16
CA ASN A 189 -2.68 21.01 17.00
C ASN A 189 -1.90 19.96 16.20
N MET A 190 -2.27 19.70 14.94
CA MET A 190 -1.48 18.83 14.06
C MET A 190 -0.10 19.44 13.80
N ASP A 191 0.01 20.74 13.57
CA ASP A 191 1.31 21.43 13.44
C ASP A 191 2.17 21.21 14.68
N LYS A 192 1.61 21.42 15.87
CA LYS A 192 2.32 21.19 17.14
C LYS A 192 2.76 19.73 17.29
N TRP A 193 1.89 18.79 16.96
CA TRP A 193 2.19 17.36 17.00
C TRP A 193 3.36 17.02 16.07
N ILE A 194 3.31 17.47 14.81
CA ILE A 194 4.36 17.24 13.83
C ILE A 194 5.68 17.86 14.29
N GLN A 195 5.66 19.10 14.74
CA GLN A 195 6.85 19.81 15.21
C GLN A 195 7.48 19.12 16.43
N GLU A 196 6.67 18.60 17.35
CA GLU A 196 7.18 17.90 18.53
C GLU A 196 7.84 16.57 18.16
N PHE A 197 7.25 15.80 17.23
CA PHE A 197 7.88 14.59 16.71
C PHE A 197 9.18 14.88 15.95
N LYS A 198 9.24 15.97 15.19
CA LYS A 198 10.47 16.39 14.50
C LYS A 198 11.61 16.78 15.44
N LYS A 199 11.29 17.22 16.67
CA LYS A 199 12.29 17.54 17.71
C LYS A 199 12.79 16.31 18.45
N ALA A 200 12.17 15.15 18.29
CA ALA A 200 12.57 13.94 18.99
C ALA A 200 14.04 13.59 18.68
N LYS A 201 14.76 13.15 19.70
CA LYS A 201 16.17 12.77 19.57
C LYS A 201 16.30 11.60 18.60
N THR A 202 17.15 11.79 17.59
CA THR A 202 17.42 10.74 16.58
C THR A 202 18.40 9.70 17.11
N ILE A 203 18.37 8.52 16.51
CA ILE A 203 19.41 7.50 16.70
C ILE A 203 20.65 7.87 15.85
N GLU A 204 21.78 7.28 16.19
CA GLU A 204 23.04 7.48 15.46
C GLU A 204 22.88 7.20 13.97
N GLY A 205 23.47 8.06 13.13
CA GLY A 205 23.40 7.94 11.66
C GLY A 205 22.16 8.59 11.01
N PHE A 206 21.22 9.11 11.79
CA PHE A 206 20.02 9.78 11.28
C PHE A 206 19.94 11.23 11.72
N GLN A 207 19.56 12.11 10.79
CA GLN A 207 19.55 13.58 11.03
C GLN A 207 18.21 14.07 11.58
N LYS A 208 17.09 13.40 11.25
CA LYS A 208 15.74 13.82 11.67
C LYS A 208 14.79 12.64 11.76
N VAL A 209 13.75 12.80 12.57
CA VAL A 209 12.55 11.96 12.53
C VAL A 209 11.73 12.37 11.30
N ILE A 210 11.27 11.40 10.53
CA ILE A 210 10.49 11.62 9.32
C ILE A 210 9.01 11.45 9.66
N ILE A 211 8.20 12.41 9.24
CA ILE A 211 6.74 12.31 9.33
C ILE A 211 6.23 11.58 8.07
N PRO A 212 5.30 10.63 8.20
CA PRO A 212 4.68 9.96 7.05
C PRO A 212 4.11 10.96 6.02
N GLY A 213 4.50 10.78 4.75
CA GLY A 213 4.17 11.68 3.63
C GLY A 213 5.30 12.65 3.27
N GLU A 214 6.25 12.96 4.17
CA GLU A 214 7.37 13.88 3.85
C GLU A 214 8.29 13.38 2.73
N PRO A 215 8.69 12.08 2.69
CA PRO A 215 9.54 11.60 1.60
C PRO A 215 8.88 11.68 0.23
N GLU A 216 7.60 11.37 0.16
CA GLU A 216 6.80 11.42 -1.06
C GLU A 216 6.66 12.85 -1.55
N THR A 217 6.34 13.79 -0.68
CA THR A 217 6.23 15.22 -1.02
C THR A 217 7.58 15.78 -1.48
N ALA A 218 8.68 15.45 -0.80
CA ALA A 218 10.01 15.89 -1.20
C ALA A 218 10.38 15.36 -2.59
N MET A 219 10.06 14.10 -2.87
CA MET A 219 10.30 13.48 -4.17
C MET A 219 9.41 14.06 -5.27
N GLU A 220 8.16 14.41 -4.98
CA GLU A 220 7.27 15.09 -5.90
C GLU A 220 7.84 16.43 -6.34
N ILE A 221 8.28 17.26 -5.39
CA ILE A 221 8.90 18.56 -5.66
C ILE A 221 10.15 18.38 -6.54
N GLU A 222 11.03 17.46 -6.18
CA GLU A 222 12.24 17.18 -6.95
C GLU A 222 11.92 16.73 -8.38
N ARG A 223 10.94 15.84 -8.54
CA ARG A 223 10.55 15.31 -9.87
C ARG A 223 9.83 16.34 -10.73
N MET A 224 9.11 17.25 -10.13
CA MET A 224 8.50 18.37 -10.87
C MET A 224 9.55 19.32 -11.46
N GLU A 225 10.69 19.49 -10.79
CA GLU A 225 11.81 20.30 -11.30
C GLU A 225 12.70 19.55 -12.29
N LYS A 226 13.06 18.30 -11.98
CA LYS A 226 14.10 17.53 -12.69
C LYS A 226 13.55 16.48 -13.64
N GLY A 227 12.24 16.23 -13.63
CA GLY A 227 11.62 15.11 -14.31
C GLY A 227 11.82 13.78 -13.57
N ILE A 228 11.22 12.72 -14.10
CA ILE A 228 11.25 11.38 -13.54
C ILE A 228 12.36 10.57 -14.22
N SER A 229 13.35 10.12 -13.44
CA SER A 229 14.40 9.23 -13.94
C SER A 229 13.83 7.85 -14.24
N LEU A 230 14.00 7.39 -15.47
CA LEU A 230 13.65 6.03 -15.88
C LEU A 230 14.91 5.16 -15.95
N VAL A 231 14.77 3.91 -15.58
CA VAL A 231 15.80 2.89 -15.84
C VAL A 231 15.91 2.68 -17.35
N GLN A 232 17.13 2.51 -17.87
CA GLN A 232 17.42 2.40 -19.30
C GLN A 232 16.50 1.37 -20.00
N SER A 233 16.35 0.18 -19.44
CA SER A 233 15.50 -0.86 -20.00
C SER A 233 14.02 -0.46 -20.11
N VAL A 234 13.51 0.31 -19.14
CA VAL A 234 12.12 0.82 -19.17
C VAL A 234 11.95 1.87 -20.25
N ALA A 235 12.94 2.75 -20.43
CA ALA A 235 12.93 3.74 -21.51
C ALA A 235 12.95 3.09 -22.88
N GLU A 236 13.71 2.01 -23.06
CA GLU A 236 13.76 1.22 -24.28
C GLU A 236 12.43 0.51 -24.58
N ASP A 237 11.82 -0.12 -23.58
CA ASP A 237 10.50 -0.75 -23.70
C ASP A 237 9.42 0.28 -24.08
N LEU A 238 9.44 1.47 -23.47
CA LEU A 238 8.49 2.54 -23.80
C LEU A 238 8.68 3.06 -25.22
N LYS A 239 9.92 3.17 -25.72
CA LYS A 239 10.18 3.53 -27.13
C LYS A 239 9.61 2.50 -28.10
N GLN A 240 9.86 1.21 -27.86
CA GLN A 240 9.32 0.13 -28.68
C GLN A 240 7.78 0.13 -28.68
N LEU A 241 7.18 0.38 -27.51
CA LEU A 241 5.74 0.51 -27.39
C LEU A 241 5.22 1.73 -28.18
N GLY A 242 5.92 2.87 -28.08
CA GLY A 242 5.62 4.08 -28.83
C GLY A 242 5.65 3.84 -30.34
N GLU A 243 6.70 3.20 -30.85
CA GLU A 243 6.82 2.81 -32.27
C GLU A 243 5.66 1.94 -32.72
N LYS A 244 5.28 0.92 -31.92
CA LYS A 244 4.15 0.02 -32.19
C LYS A 244 2.81 0.73 -32.34
N PHE A 245 2.60 1.82 -31.61
CA PHE A 245 1.34 2.57 -31.61
C PHE A 245 1.45 3.94 -32.30
N SER A 246 2.55 4.22 -32.99
CA SER A 246 2.82 5.51 -33.67
C SER A 246 2.73 6.71 -32.72
N VAL A 247 3.16 6.54 -31.48
CA VAL A 247 3.28 7.59 -30.47
C VAL A 247 4.75 8.02 -30.38
N ILE A 248 5.00 9.32 -30.49
CA ILE A 248 6.36 9.88 -30.34
C ILE A 248 6.71 9.85 -28.84
N PHE A 249 7.86 9.27 -28.51
CA PHE A 249 8.39 9.19 -27.16
C PHE A 249 9.61 10.11 -27.01
#